data_a46f3a52e503dd709ed26b56cca6cd32
#
_entry.id   a46f3a52e503dd709ed26b56cca6cd32
#
_cell.length_a   1.000
_cell.length_b   1.000
_cell.length_c   1.000
_cell.angle_alpha   90.00
_cell.angle_beta   90.00
_cell.angle_gamma   90.00
#
_symmetry.space_group_name_H-M   'P 1'
#
loop_
_entity.id
_entity.type
_entity.pdbx_description
1 polymer ?
#
loop_
_entity_poly.entity_id
_entity_poly.type
_entity_poly.pdbx_seq_one_letter_code
_entity_poly.pdbx_strand_id
1 'polypeptide(L)'
;MPIWCALSTDKPQSIEEPFVNELSLSIDPTARIGDKVKLGNNVVISANVIIEGEVSIGDDCVIEPFVVIRGPTVIGKRNHIYQFCSIGEACQDLKYAGEPTTLTIGDDNVIREHCTMHRGTVQGRGTTTVGSHNLFMVNTHVAHDCLIGDHCIFSNNATLAGHVTIDDHVVFGGLAAIHQYGRVGCHAMVGGMAALNMDVPPYVMAAGHYAKPFGINKVGLQRRGFSKEAISAIFKAYVILYKHHLTIEEAIEQIEPIAAEFPEVEPLVKFLKESGRGIIR
;
A
#
# COMPACT_ATOMS: atom_id res chain seq x y z
N MET A 1 27.86 10.83 8.02
CA MET A 1 26.66 11.61 7.65
C MET A 1 25.93 10.86 6.56
N PRO A 2 24.71 10.38 6.75
CA PRO A 2 23.99 9.68 5.69
C PRO A 2 23.36 10.71 4.73
N ILE A 3 23.58 10.48 3.44
CA ILE A 3 23.07 11.29 2.31
C ILE A 3 21.59 10.92 2.06
N TRP A 4 20.71 11.26 2.97
CA TRP A 4 19.27 11.08 2.80
C TRP A 4 18.53 12.21 3.50
N CYS A 5 18.62 13.43 3.03
CA CYS A 5 17.65 14.47 3.36
C CYS A 5 17.90 15.74 2.57
N ALA A 6 17.26 15.86 1.43
CA ALA A 6 16.93 17.17 0.85
C ALA A 6 15.66 16.99 0.03
N LEU A 7 14.53 16.81 0.71
CA LEU A 7 13.24 17.12 0.11
C LEU A 7 12.79 18.42 0.75
N SER A 8 12.67 19.47 -0.08
CA SER A 8 12.33 20.83 0.26
C SER A 8 11.06 20.92 1.11
N THR A 9 11.00 21.98 1.93
CA THR A 9 9.88 22.34 2.82
C THR A 9 8.71 22.99 2.06
N ASP A 10 8.72 22.97 0.74
CA ASP A 10 7.64 23.54 -0.07
C ASP A 10 6.46 22.57 -0.15
N LYS A 11 5.25 23.13 -0.04
CA LYS A 11 3.99 22.43 -0.32
C LYS A 11 4.16 21.65 -1.62
N PRO A 12 3.55 20.45 -1.75
CA PRO A 12 3.57 19.78 -3.03
C PRO A 12 3.02 20.75 -4.07
N GLN A 13 3.89 21.25 -4.94
CA GLN A 13 3.45 21.87 -6.17
C GLN A 13 2.65 20.80 -6.87
N SER A 14 1.39 21.11 -7.16
CA SER A 14 0.62 20.35 -8.12
C SER A 14 1.51 20.21 -9.36
N ILE A 15 1.87 18.99 -9.69
CA ILE A 15 2.46 18.69 -10.98
C ILE A 15 1.32 18.91 -11.97
N GLU A 16 1.17 20.15 -12.44
CA GLU A 16 0.34 20.46 -13.59
C GLU A 16 1.06 19.88 -14.80
N GLU A 17 0.75 18.65 -15.15
CA GLU A 17 1.09 18.13 -16.47
C GLU A 17 0.23 18.87 -17.52
N PRO A 18 0.83 19.50 -18.53
CA PRO A 18 0.11 20.30 -19.53
C PRO A 18 -0.46 19.45 -20.65
N PHE A 19 -1.32 18.47 -20.37
CA PHE A 19 -2.08 17.74 -21.39
C PHE A 19 -3.43 17.24 -20.85
N VAL A 20 -4.34 18.18 -20.50
CA VAL A 20 -5.77 17.83 -20.37
C VAL A 20 -6.52 18.60 -21.43
N ASN A 21 -6.53 18.10 -22.67
CA ASN A 21 -7.59 18.41 -23.62
C ASN A 21 -8.87 17.67 -23.19
N GLU A 22 -10.03 18.28 -23.46
CA GLU A 22 -11.38 17.79 -23.15
C GLU A 22 -11.48 16.25 -23.23
N LEU A 23 -11.47 15.60 -22.06
CA LEU A 23 -11.52 14.15 -21.94
C LEU A 23 -12.96 13.66 -22.14
N SER A 24 -13.34 13.46 -23.38
CA SER A 24 -14.40 12.53 -23.74
C SER A 24 -13.80 11.10 -23.67
N LEU A 25 -14.63 10.07 -23.42
CA LEU A 25 -14.22 8.66 -23.49
C LEU A 25 -13.32 8.47 -24.72
N SER A 26 -12.03 8.22 -24.50
CA SER A 26 -11.03 8.11 -25.57
C SER A 26 -10.40 6.71 -25.51
N ILE A 27 -10.83 5.87 -26.45
CA ILE A 27 -10.27 4.51 -26.60
C ILE A 27 -9.46 4.46 -27.87
N ASP A 28 -8.16 4.18 -27.71
CA ASP A 28 -7.30 3.98 -28.88
C ASP A 28 -7.77 2.77 -29.71
N PRO A 29 -7.83 2.87 -31.05
CA PRO A 29 -8.33 1.78 -31.90
C PRO A 29 -7.50 0.49 -31.86
N THR A 30 -6.29 0.52 -31.31
CA THR A 30 -5.46 -0.67 -31.09
C THR A 30 -5.71 -1.36 -29.75
N ALA A 31 -6.50 -0.75 -28.86
CA ALA A 31 -6.86 -1.35 -27.59
C ALA A 31 -7.80 -2.56 -27.80
N ARG A 32 -7.62 -3.60 -27.01
CA ARG A 32 -8.46 -4.80 -27.03
C ARG A 32 -9.28 -4.86 -25.75
N ILE A 33 -10.59 -4.66 -25.85
CA ILE A 33 -11.53 -4.61 -24.72
C ILE A 33 -12.54 -5.74 -24.88
N GLY A 34 -12.59 -6.64 -23.89
CA GLY A 34 -13.51 -7.77 -23.88
C GLY A 34 -14.97 -7.38 -23.60
N ASP A 35 -15.90 -8.22 -24.04
CA ASP A 35 -17.35 -7.95 -23.97
C ASP A 35 -17.92 -7.81 -22.55
N LYS A 36 -17.21 -8.29 -21.52
CA LYS A 36 -17.62 -8.20 -20.11
C LYS A 36 -17.03 -7.00 -19.37
N VAL A 37 -16.31 -6.14 -20.07
CA VAL A 37 -15.69 -4.95 -19.50
C VAL A 37 -16.73 -3.83 -19.37
N LYS A 38 -16.75 -3.17 -18.22
CA LYS A 38 -17.59 -2.01 -17.95
C LYS A 38 -16.70 -0.81 -17.69
N LEU A 39 -16.90 0.26 -18.45
CA LEU A 39 -16.15 1.51 -18.33
C LEU A 39 -17.08 2.61 -17.80
N GLY A 40 -16.55 3.40 -16.88
CA GLY A 40 -17.19 4.63 -16.42
C GLY A 40 -17.09 5.77 -17.44
N ASN A 41 -17.43 6.98 -17.01
CA ASN A 41 -17.33 8.17 -17.83
C ASN A 41 -15.88 8.65 -17.91
N ASN A 42 -15.52 9.34 -19.01
CA ASN A 42 -14.21 9.99 -19.21
C ASN A 42 -12.99 9.05 -19.01
N VAL A 43 -13.14 7.75 -19.23
CA VAL A 43 -12.03 6.80 -19.15
C VAL A 43 -11.18 6.93 -20.41
N VAL A 44 -9.87 7.11 -20.23
CA VAL A 44 -8.88 7.14 -21.32
C VAL A 44 -8.17 5.80 -21.39
N ILE A 45 -8.20 5.15 -22.56
CA ILE A 45 -7.51 3.87 -22.82
C ILE A 45 -6.56 4.07 -23.99
N SER A 46 -5.28 3.99 -23.71
CA SER A 46 -4.20 4.22 -24.67
C SER A 46 -3.93 3.01 -25.57
N ALA A 47 -2.96 3.17 -26.49
CA ALA A 47 -2.61 2.19 -27.49
C ALA A 47 -2.17 0.83 -26.90
N ASN A 48 -2.60 -0.26 -27.56
CA ASN A 48 -2.23 -1.63 -27.22
C ASN A 48 -2.56 -2.08 -25.79
N VAL A 49 -3.50 -1.42 -25.11
CA VAL A 49 -4.07 -1.88 -23.83
C VAL A 49 -4.90 -3.15 -24.08
N ILE A 50 -4.82 -4.10 -23.16
CA ILE A 50 -5.63 -5.33 -23.19
C ILE A 50 -6.42 -5.42 -21.90
N ILE A 51 -7.76 -5.46 -21.99
CA ILE A 51 -8.67 -5.63 -20.84
C ILE A 51 -9.58 -6.82 -21.12
N GLU A 52 -9.47 -7.89 -20.33
CA GLU A 52 -10.21 -9.13 -20.55
C GLU A 52 -10.84 -9.69 -19.26
N GLY A 53 -11.98 -10.38 -19.41
CA GLY A 53 -12.74 -10.93 -18.31
C GLY A 53 -13.72 -9.93 -17.69
N GLU A 54 -14.20 -10.20 -16.48
CA GLU A 54 -15.14 -9.35 -15.76
C GLU A 54 -14.38 -8.18 -15.10
N VAL A 55 -14.20 -7.08 -15.82
CA VAL A 55 -13.49 -5.87 -15.35
C VAL A 55 -14.45 -4.70 -15.30
N SER A 56 -14.44 -3.96 -14.17
CA SER A 56 -15.12 -2.68 -14.05
C SER A 56 -14.11 -1.59 -13.73
N ILE A 57 -14.13 -0.49 -14.49
CA ILE A 57 -13.25 0.67 -14.32
C ILE A 57 -14.13 1.89 -14.07
N GLY A 58 -13.91 2.61 -12.97
CA GLY A 58 -14.65 3.81 -12.59
C GLY A 58 -14.32 5.02 -13.46
N ASP A 59 -15.01 6.13 -13.19
CA ASP A 59 -14.91 7.38 -13.94
C ASP A 59 -13.49 7.98 -13.87
N ASP A 60 -13.13 8.76 -14.91
CA ASP A 60 -11.92 9.60 -14.96
C ASP A 60 -10.60 8.83 -14.81
N CYS A 61 -10.58 7.53 -15.10
CA CYS A 61 -9.36 6.71 -15.09
C CYS A 61 -8.54 6.89 -16.37
N VAL A 62 -7.21 6.85 -16.23
CA VAL A 62 -6.26 6.86 -17.35
C VAL A 62 -5.47 5.57 -17.36
N ILE A 63 -5.55 4.84 -18.48
CA ILE A 63 -4.84 3.57 -18.70
C ILE A 63 -3.83 3.78 -19.82
N GLU A 64 -2.55 3.80 -19.47
CA GLU A 64 -1.44 4.07 -20.39
C GLU A 64 -1.14 2.89 -21.33
N PRO A 65 -0.33 3.07 -22.40
CA PRO A 65 -0.10 2.03 -23.38
C PRO A 65 0.47 0.73 -22.82
N PHE A 66 0.12 -0.39 -23.44
CA PHE A 66 0.61 -1.74 -23.11
C PHE A 66 0.26 -2.22 -21.69
N VAL A 67 -0.73 -1.64 -21.03
CA VAL A 67 -1.27 -2.17 -19.78
C VAL A 67 -2.12 -3.40 -20.08
N VAL A 68 -2.01 -4.42 -19.24
CA VAL A 68 -2.87 -5.62 -19.26
C VAL A 68 -3.70 -5.67 -17.98
N ILE A 69 -5.03 -5.74 -18.13
CA ILE A 69 -5.97 -5.89 -17.01
C ILE A 69 -6.78 -7.17 -17.18
N ARG A 70 -6.76 -8.03 -16.18
CA ARG A 70 -7.50 -9.30 -16.15
C ARG A 70 -8.60 -9.29 -15.09
N GLY A 71 -9.77 -9.79 -15.45
CA GLY A 71 -10.86 -9.96 -14.50
C GLY A 71 -10.87 -11.35 -13.81
N PRO A 72 -11.63 -11.48 -12.72
CA PRO A 72 -12.49 -10.47 -12.08
C PRO A 72 -11.72 -9.35 -11.36
N THR A 73 -11.90 -8.09 -11.79
CA THR A 73 -11.20 -6.94 -11.23
C THR A 73 -12.12 -5.72 -11.21
N VAL A 74 -12.14 -5.01 -10.08
CA VAL A 74 -12.84 -3.73 -9.92
C VAL A 74 -11.83 -2.63 -9.63
N ILE A 75 -11.85 -1.58 -10.43
CA ILE A 75 -11.01 -0.40 -10.29
C ILE A 75 -11.92 0.80 -10.06
N GLY A 76 -11.69 1.55 -9.00
CA GLY A 76 -12.42 2.78 -8.64
C GLY A 76 -12.17 3.92 -9.62
N LYS A 77 -12.39 5.15 -9.18
CA LYS A 77 -12.33 6.36 -10.01
C LYS A 77 -10.96 7.03 -9.95
N ARG A 78 -10.64 7.83 -10.99
CA ARG A 78 -9.45 8.71 -11.06
C ARG A 78 -8.12 7.99 -10.81
N ASN A 79 -8.07 6.71 -11.14
CA ASN A 79 -6.82 5.95 -11.10
C ASN A 79 -5.99 6.21 -12.35
N HIS A 80 -4.68 6.37 -12.18
CA HIS A 80 -3.73 6.47 -13.29
C HIS A 80 -2.82 5.26 -13.30
N ILE A 81 -2.96 4.39 -14.32
CA ILE A 81 -2.20 3.16 -14.48
C ILE A 81 -1.22 3.32 -15.64
N TYR A 82 0.05 3.37 -15.31
CA TYR A 82 1.13 3.60 -16.27
C TYR A 82 1.47 2.34 -17.07
N GLN A 83 2.20 2.56 -18.16
CA GLN A 83 2.53 1.54 -19.16
C GLN A 83 3.21 0.29 -18.58
N PHE A 84 2.96 -0.84 -19.22
CA PHE A 84 3.50 -2.16 -18.89
C PHE A 84 3.06 -2.74 -17.53
N CYS A 85 2.02 -2.19 -16.90
CA CYS A 85 1.45 -2.79 -15.71
C CYS A 85 0.65 -4.07 -16.05
N SER A 86 0.68 -5.04 -15.11
CA SER A 86 -0.14 -6.26 -15.15
C SER A 86 -1.05 -6.29 -13.92
N ILE A 87 -2.34 -6.03 -14.14
CA ILE A 87 -3.33 -5.83 -13.07
C ILE A 87 -4.39 -6.92 -13.12
N GLY A 88 -4.64 -7.58 -11.97
CA GLY A 88 -5.66 -8.62 -11.85
C GLY A 88 -5.27 -9.97 -12.46
N GLU A 89 -3.99 -10.23 -12.68
CA GLU A 89 -3.53 -11.53 -13.15
C GLU A 89 -3.77 -12.62 -12.09
N ALA A 90 -3.84 -13.87 -12.51
CA ALA A 90 -3.93 -15.02 -11.63
C ALA A 90 -2.77 -15.04 -10.62
N CYS A 91 -3.03 -15.48 -9.40
CA CYS A 91 -1.98 -15.57 -8.39
C CYS A 91 -0.89 -16.59 -8.77
N GLN A 92 0.30 -16.42 -8.19
CA GLN A 92 1.44 -17.31 -8.41
C GLN A 92 1.50 -18.47 -7.40
N ASP A 93 0.46 -18.66 -6.57
CA ASP A 93 0.40 -19.78 -5.63
C ASP A 93 0.20 -21.08 -6.42
N LEU A 94 1.06 -22.07 -6.18
CA LEU A 94 1.00 -23.37 -6.84
C LEU A 94 -0.29 -24.15 -6.56
N LYS A 95 -1.04 -23.78 -5.54
CA LYS A 95 -2.33 -24.37 -5.18
C LYS A 95 -3.50 -23.80 -5.95
N TYR A 96 -3.31 -22.65 -6.62
CA TYR A 96 -4.37 -21.99 -7.37
C TYR A 96 -4.73 -22.81 -8.61
N ALA A 97 -5.99 -23.17 -8.75
CA ALA A 97 -6.50 -24.02 -9.82
C ALA A 97 -7.45 -23.27 -10.79
N GLY A 98 -7.42 -21.94 -10.79
CA GLY A 98 -8.27 -21.13 -11.67
C GLY A 98 -9.59 -20.70 -11.03
N GLU A 99 -9.69 -20.72 -9.71
CA GLU A 99 -10.91 -20.34 -8.98
C GLU A 99 -11.26 -18.84 -9.20
N PRO A 100 -12.55 -18.48 -9.10
CA PRO A 100 -13.03 -17.13 -9.37
C PRO A 100 -12.71 -16.17 -8.19
N THR A 101 -11.46 -15.78 -8.08
CA THR A 101 -10.99 -14.81 -7.08
C THR A 101 -10.87 -13.42 -7.69
N THR A 102 -10.81 -12.37 -6.86
CA THR A 102 -10.95 -11.00 -7.31
C THR A 102 -9.76 -10.10 -6.91
N LEU A 103 -9.65 -8.96 -7.60
CA LEU A 103 -8.86 -7.80 -7.20
C LEU A 103 -9.79 -6.59 -7.12
N THR A 104 -9.70 -5.80 -6.05
CA THR A 104 -10.41 -4.54 -5.91
C THR A 104 -9.41 -3.42 -5.63
N ILE A 105 -9.48 -2.34 -6.40
CA ILE A 105 -8.66 -1.14 -6.26
C ILE A 105 -9.60 0.04 -6.02
N GLY A 106 -9.34 0.85 -5.00
CA GLY A 106 -10.08 2.06 -4.67
C GLY A 106 -9.83 3.21 -5.66
N ASP A 107 -10.04 4.43 -5.19
CA ASP A 107 -9.97 5.65 -6.00
C ASP A 107 -8.59 6.32 -5.90
N ASP A 108 -8.29 7.21 -6.87
CA ASP A 108 -7.16 8.16 -6.81
C ASP A 108 -5.77 7.51 -6.63
N ASN A 109 -5.59 6.28 -7.09
CA ASN A 109 -4.28 5.63 -7.02
C ASN A 109 -3.43 5.96 -8.25
N VAL A 110 -2.13 6.12 -8.03
CA VAL A 110 -1.12 6.24 -9.08
C VAL A 110 -0.30 4.95 -9.11
N ILE A 111 -0.43 4.18 -10.19
CA ILE A 111 0.24 2.88 -10.35
C ILE A 111 1.25 3.03 -11.48
N ARG A 112 2.53 3.19 -11.11
CA ARG A 112 3.63 3.46 -12.04
C ARG A 112 4.02 2.20 -12.82
N GLU A 113 4.94 2.41 -13.75
CA GLU A 113 5.34 1.45 -14.78
C GLU A 113 5.75 0.09 -14.20
N HIS A 114 5.40 -0.98 -14.91
CA HIS A 114 5.75 -2.36 -14.57
C HIS A 114 5.21 -2.87 -13.22
N CYS A 115 4.27 -2.18 -12.60
CA CYS A 115 3.64 -2.70 -11.39
C CYS A 115 2.81 -3.95 -11.70
N THR A 116 2.78 -4.89 -10.74
CA THR A 116 1.98 -6.11 -10.83
C THR A 116 1.10 -6.27 -9.60
N MET A 117 -0.20 -6.57 -9.80
CA MET A 117 -1.17 -6.80 -8.73
C MET A 117 -1.98 -8.05 -9.04
N HIS A 118 -1.93 -9.05 -8.18
CA HIS A 118 -2.59 -10.33 -8.40
C HIS A 118 -3.90 -10.43 -7.64
N ARG A 119 -4.85 -11.22 -8.17
CA ARG A 119 -6.10 -11.57 -7.50
C ARG A 119 -5.85 -12.44 -6.26
N GLY A 120 -6.86 -12.58 -5.41
CA GLY A 120 -6.80 -13.42 -4.22
C GLY A 120 -6.77 -14.92 -4.53
N THR A 121 -6.86 -15.73 -3.47
CA THR A 121 -6.99 -17.19 -3.50
C THR A 121 -8.17 -17.63 -2.65
N VAL A 122 -8.75 -18.80 -2.95
CA VAL A 122 -9.85 -19.38 -2.15
C VAL A 122 -9.39 -19.85 -0.76
N GLN A 123 -8.11 -20.11 -0.59
CA GLN A 123 -7.52 -20.47 0.70
C GLN A 123 -7.31 -19.22 1.59
N GLY A 124 -7.35 -18.04 1.00
CA GLY A 124 -7.22 -16.76 1.67
C GLY A 124 -8.54 -16.01 1.80
N ARG A 125 -8.50 -14.72 1.44
CA ARG A 125 -9.68 -13.84 1.47
C ARG A 125 -10.55 -13.94 0.23
N GLY A 126 -10.12 -14.67 -0.79
CA GLY A 126 -10.75 -14.68 -2.10
C GLY A 126 -10.55 -13.40 -2.91
N THR A 127 -9.96 -12.39 -2.30
CA THR A 127 -9.74 -11.08 -2.93
C THR A 127 -8.44 -10.44 -2.45
N THR A 128 -7.78 -9.73 -3.35
CA THR A 128 -6.77 -8.73 -3.02
C THR A 128 -7.45 -7.37 -3.03
N THR A 129 -7.21 -6.57 -1.99
CA THR A 129 -7.85 -5.25 -1.83
C THR A 129 -6.79 -4.17 -1.69
N VAL A 130 -6.92 -3.14 -2.51
CA VAL A 130 -6.10 -1.91 -2.47
C VAL A 130 -7.03 -0.74 -2.20
N GLY A 131 -6.73 0.05 -1.20
CA GLY A 131 -7.47 1.26 -0.85
C GLY A 131 -7.28 2.39 -1.86
N SER A 132 -7.39 3.61 -1.39
CA SER A 132 -7.41 4.83 -2.21
C SER A 132 -6.19 5.72 -1.93
N HIS A 133 -5.91 6.65 -2.86
CA HIS A 133 -4.84 7.66 -2.73
C HIS A 133 -3.43 7.08 -2.54
N ASN A 134 -3.17 5.88 -3.05
CA ASN A 134 -1.88 5.22 -2.94
C ASN A 134 -0.97 5.54 -4.13
N LEU A 135 0.34 5.56 -3.87
CA LEU A 135 1.37 5.65 -4.89
C LEU A 135 2.18 4.35 -4.94
N PHE A 136 2.08 3.62 -6.03
CA PHE A 136 2.92 2.47 -6.35
C PHE A 136 3.97 2.89 -7.37
N MET A 137 5.22 3.07 -6.92
CA MET A 137 6.31 3.44 -7.83
C MET A 137 6.74 2.23 -8.68
N VAL A 138 7.63 2.50 -9.62
CA VAL A 138 8.07 1.54 -10.64
C VAL A 138 8.38 0.16 -10.08
N ASN A 139 7.83 -0.87 -10.74
CA ASN A 139 8.09 -2.28 -10.48
C ASN A 139 7.67 -2.76 -9.07
N THR A 140 6.65 -2.14 -8.47
CA THR A 140 6.07 -2.62 -7.21
C THR A 140 5.24 -3.88 -7.46
N HIS A 141 5.34 -4.86 -6.56
CA HIS A 141 4.54 -6.09 -6.61
C HIS A 141 3.59 -6.21 -5.42
N VAL A 142 2.31 -6.47 -5.71
CA VAL A 142 1.28 -6.83 -4.73
C VAL A 142 0.80 -8.25 -5.03
N ALA A 143 1.15 -9.19 -4.16
CA ALA A 143 0.71 -10.57 -4.29
C ALA A 143 -0.76 -10.76 -3.85
N HIS A 144 -1.24 -12.00 -3.97
CA HIS A 144 -2.60 -12.41 -3.66
C HIS A 144 -3.01 -12.18 -2.21
N ASP A 145 -4.29 -11.93 -1.98
CA ASP A 145 -4.91 -11.80 -0.65
C ASP A 145 -4.34 -10.66 0.21
N CYS A 146 -3.57 -9.73 -0.38
CA CYS A 146 -3.13 -8.53 0.32
C CYS A 146 -4.31 -7.61 0.64
N LEU A 147 -4.22 -6.92 1.77
CA LEU A 147 -5.10 -5.83 2.17
C LEU A 147 -4.25 -4.59 2.37
N ILE A 148 -4.44 -3.59 1.52
CA ILE A 148 -3.69 -2.32 1.56
C ILE A 148 -4.68 -1.20 1.85
N GLY A 149 -4.39 -0.38 2.85
CA GLY A 149 -5.16 0.80 3.24
C GLY A 149 -4.96 1.98 2.30
N ASP A 150 -5.23 3.16 2.81
CA ASP A 150 -5.21 4.41 2.06
C ASP A 150 -3.91 5.20 2.27
N HIS A 151 -3.61 6.10 1.32
CA HIS A 151 -2.47 7.04 1.40
C HIS A 151 -1.11 6.39 1.60
N CYS A 152 -0.92 5.15 1.15
CA CYS A 152 0.36 4.45 1.22
C CYS A 152 1.29 4.82 0.07
N ILE A 153 2.59 4.73 0.31
CA ILE A 153 3.63 4.95 -0.70
C ILE A 153 4.54 3.73 -0.77
N PHE A 154 4.60 3.11 -1.93
CA PHE A 154 5.50 2.00 -2.21
C PHE A 154 6.58 2.47 -3.19
N SER A 155 7.80 2.63 -2.70
CA SER A 155 8.92 3.03 -3.56
C SER A 155 9.33 1.91 -4.51
N ASN A 156 10.18 2.24 -5.48
CA ASN A 156 10.58 1.34 -6.56
C ASN A 156 10.99 -0.06 -6.05
N ASN A 157 10.47 -1.10 -6.70
CA ASN A 157 10.72 -2.50 -6.39
C ASN A 157 10.27 -2.96 -4.99
N ALA A 158 9.39 -2.21 -4.31
CA ALA A 158 8.78 -2.71 -3.08
C ALA A 158 7.93 -3.95 -3.37
N THR A 159 8.06 -5.00 -2.54
CA THR A 159 7.45 -6.29 -2.81
C THR A 159 6.65 -6.79 -1.62
N LEU A 160 5.36 -7.04 -1.83
CA LEU A 160 4.47 -7.63 -0.84
C LEU A 160 4.21 -9.09 -1.23
N ALA A 161 4.54 -10.03 -0.33
CA ALA A 161 4.15 -11.43 -0.48
C ALA A 161 2.65 -11.62 -0.17
N GLY A 162 2.13 -12.83 -0.36
CA GLY A 162 0.69 -13.11 -0.15
C GLY A 162 0.19 -12.84 1.26
N HIS A 163 -1.09 -12.49 1.39
CA HIS A 163 -1.80 -12.28 2.67
C HIS A 163 -1.25 -11.14 3.54
N VAL A 164 -0.48 -10.23 2.99
CA VAL A 164 0.08 -9.08 3.72
C VAL A 164 -1.03 -8.06 4.01
N THR A 165 -0.98 -7.46 5.20
CA THR A 165 -1.86 -6.35 5.59
C THR A 165 -1.03 -5.10 5.81
N ILE A 166 -1.37 -4.03 5.11
CA ILE A 166 -0.75 -2.71 5.23
C ILE A 166 -1.84 -1.72 5.63
N ASP A 167 -1.70 -1.11 6.78
CA ASP A 167 -2.62 -0.08 7.25
C ASP A 167 -2.34 1.27 6.54
N ASP A 168 -3.15 2.30 6.84
CA ASP A 168 -3.08 3.59 6.19
C ASP A 168 -1.75 4.33 6.41
N HIS A 169 -1.39 5.17 5.45
CA HIS A 169 -0.23 6.07 5.52
C HIS A 169 1.13 5.39 5.69
N VAL A 170 1.24 4.11 5.35
CA VAL A 170 2.52 3.39 5.40
C VAL A 170 3.42 3.80 4.23
N VAL A 171 4.73 3.89 4.49
CA VAL A 171 5.73 4.16 3.46
C VAL A 171 6.72 2.99 3.39
N PHE A 172 6.82 2.37 2.22
CA PHE A 172 7.86 1.39 1.88
C PHE A 172 8.99 2.07 1.10
N GLY A 173 10.21 1.94 1.61
CA GLY A 173 11.42 2.32 0.89
C GLY A 173 11.72 1.37 -0.29
N GLY A 174 12.54 1.84 -1.23
CA GLY A 174 12.90 1.05 -2.41
C GLY A 174 13.54 -0.29 -2.07
N LEU A 175 13.22 -1.34 -2.84
CA LEU A 175 13.71 -2.70 -2.64
C LEU A 175 13.33 -3.33 -1.30
N ALA A 176 12.42 -2.75 -0.54
CA ALA A 176 11.93 -3.35 0.69
C ALA A 176 10.94 -4.48 0.39
N ALA A 177 10.99 -5.55 1.18
CA ALA A 177 10.11 -6.70 1.01
C ALA A 177 9.52 -7.16 2.35
N ILE A 178 8.28 -7.68 2.30
CA ILE A 178 7.61 -8.26 3.46
C ILE A 178 7.19 -9.70 3.19
N HIS A 179 7.48 -10.57 4.15
CA HIS A 179 7.10 -11.97 4.12
C HIS A 179 5.57 -12.12 4.20
N GLN A 180 5.06 -13.22 3.60
CA GLN A 180 3.62 -13.53 3.62
C GLN A 180 3.02 -13.52 5.05
N TYR A 181 1.76 -13.08 5.14
CA TYR A 181 1.02 -12.88 6.40
C TYR A 181 1.59 -11.77 7.31
N GLY A 182 2.58 -11.02 6.87
CA GLY A 182 3.11 -9.90 7.65
C GLY A 182 2.14 -8.73 7.70
N ARG A 183 2.20 -7.94 8.78
CA ARG A 183 1.39 -6.74 8.99
C ARG A 183 2.27 -5.52 9.20
N VAL A 184 1.85 -4.39 8.64
CA VAL A 184 2.52 -3.09 8.88
C VAL A 184 1.47 -2.09 9.31
N GLY A 185 1.58 -1.62 10.53
CA GLY A 185 0.64 -0.70 11.15
C GLY A 185 0.72 0.72 10.58
N CYS A 186 -0.35 1.49 10.78
CA CYS A 186 -0.51 2.82 10.21
C CYS A 186 0.66 3.77 10.51
N HIS A 187 0.95 4.66 9.56
CA HIS A 187 2.03 5.64 9.64
C HIS A 187 3.45 5.07 9.83
N ALA A 188 3.63 3.74 9.78
CA ALA A 188 4.96 3.14 9.83
C ALA A 188 5.78 3.48 8.59
N MET A 189 7.11 3.40 8.73
CA MET A 189 8.04 3.58 7.63
C MET A 189 8.99 2.40 7.55
N VAL A 190 8.99 1.72 6.43
CA VAL A 190 9.93 0.64 6.11
C VAL A 190 11.08 1.22 5.31
N GLY A 191 12.29 1.12 5.82
CA GLY A 191 13.49 1.63 5.16
C GLY A 191 13.80 0.90 3.86
N GLY A 192 14.57 1.54 2.98
CA GLY A 192 15.02 0.89 1.74
C GLY A 192 15.82 -0.38 2.01
N MET A 193 15.67 -1.40 1.13
CA MET A 193 16.30 -2.71 1.22
C MET A 193 15.96 -3.50 2.51
N ALA A 194 14.94 -3.10 3.26
CA ALA A 194 14.52 -3.82 4.46
C ALA A 194 13.80 -5.11 4.11
N ALA A 195 14.12 -6.20 4.84
CA ALA A 195 13.40 -7.46 4.76
C ALA A 195 12.60 -7.68 6.05
N LEU A 196 11.27 -7.67 5.91
CA LEU A 196 10.35 -7.85 7.03
C LEU A 196 9.92 -9.32 7.14
N ASN A 197 10.20 -9.95 8.25
CA ASN A 197 9.76 -11.32 8.58
C ASN A 197 8.80 -11.36 9.78
N MET A 198 8.58 -10.24 10.45
CA MET A 198 7.69 -10.04 11.61
C MET A 198 6.85 -8.79 11.38
N ASP A 199 5.81 -8.61 12.18
CA ASP A 199 4.92 -7.46 12.10
C ASP A 199 5.62 -6.15 12.51
N VAL A 200 5.28 -5.05 11.85
CA VAL A 200 5.78 -3.71 12.17
C VAL A 200 4.64 -2.91 12.80
N PRO A 201 4.74 -2.55 14.10
CA PRO A 201 3.71 -1.78 14.76
C PRO A 201 3.51 -0.38 14.16
N PRO A 202 2.34 0.26 14.38
CA PRO A 202 2.06 1.63 13.98
C PRO A 202 3.17 2.60 14.38
N TYR A 203 3.43 3.59 13.51
CA TYR A 203 4.37 4.69 13.72
C TYR A 203 5.86 4.30 13.68
N VAL A 204 6.20 3.01 13.69
CA VAL A 204 7.58 2.53 13.82
C VAL A 204 8.36 2.71 12.51
N MET A 205 9.61 3.13 12.63
CA MET A 205 10.60 3.02 11.54
C MET A 205 11.30 1.67 11.64
N ALA A 206 11.16 0.85 10.62
CA ALA A 206 11.79 -0.47 10.50
C ALA A 206 12.86 -0.46 9.42
N ALA A 207 14.06 -0.97 9.69
CA ALA A 207 15.14 -1.04 8.71
C ALA A 207 16.05 -2.24 8.93
N GLY A 208 16.76 -2.66 7.90
CA GLY A 208 17.75 -3.73 7.94
C GLY A 208 17.22 -5.08 7.44
N HIS A 209 18.11 -6.06 7.37
CA HIS A 209 17.85 -7.45 6.95
C HIS A 209 18.32 -8.42 8.05
N TYR A 210 17.43 -9.02 8.86
CA TYR A 210 15.99 -8.72 8.98
C TYR A 210 15.75 -7.40 9.71
N ALA A 211 14.62 -6.76 9.40
CA ALA A 211 14.36 -5.41 9.89
C ALA A 211 14.17 -5.35 11.40
N LYS A 212 14.69 -4.28 12.00
CA LYS A 212 14.59 -3.96 13.43
C LYS A 212 13.97 -2.56 13.60
N PRO A 213 13.41 -2.25 14.80
CA PRO A 213 12.87 -0.93 15.08
C PRO A 213 13.97 0.11 15.30
N PHE A 214 13.88 1.24 14.61
CA PHE A 214 14.85 2.35 14.67
C PHE A 214 14.27 3.65 15.27
N GLY A 215 13.12 3.60 15.91
CA GLY A 215 12.41 4.76 16.44
C GLY A 215 11.04 4.91 15.80
N ILE A 216 10.46 6.09 15.92
CA ILE A 216 9.18 6.43 15.30
C ILE A 216 9.38 7.28 14.04
N ASN A 217 8.42 7.22 13.12
CA ASN A 217 8.37 8.04 11.90
C ASN A 217 8.00 9.50 12.21
N LYS A 218 8.81 10.17 13.04
CA LYS A 218 8.55 11.53 13.55
C LYS A 218 8.28 12.54 12.43
N VAL A 219 9.08 12.49 11.37
CA VAL A 219 8.95 13.43 10.23
C VAL A 219 7.61 13.20 9.50
N GLY A 220 7.25 11.94 9.27
CA GLY A 220 5.96 11.60 8.66
C GLY A 220 4.78 12.07 9.49
N LEU A 221 4.83 11.88 10.80
CA LEU A 221 3.77 12.34 11.72
C LEU A 221 3.65 13.87 11.72
N GLN A 222 4.78 14.60 11.78
CA GLN A 222 4.76 16.07 11.70
C GLN A 222 4.15 16.58 10.39
N ARG A 223 4.51 15.98 9.24
CA ARG A 223 3.96 16.35 7.93
C ARG A 223 2.46 16.09 7.83
N ARG A 224 1.93 15.15 8.59
CA ARG A 224 0.50 14.82 8.65
C ARG A 224 -0.26 15.56 9.74
N GLY A 225 0.38 16.55 10.39
CA GLY A 225 -0.28 17.47 11.32
C GLY A 225 -0.46 16.93 12.75
N PHE A 226 0.21 15.85 13.12
CA PHE A 226 0.20 15.38 14.51
C PHE A 226 0.79 16.47 15.44
N SER A 227 0.14 16.72 16.59
CA SER A 227 0.63 17.66 17.58
C SER A 227 1.95 17.20 18.20
N LYS A 228 2.69 18.12 18.79
CA LYS A 228 3.94 17.78 19.50
C LYS A 228 3.68 16.85 20.68
N GLU A 229 2.57 17.04 21.34
CA GLU A 229 2.07 16.27 22.48
C GLU A 229 1.75 14.84 22.07
N ALA A 230 0.98 14.65 20.97
CA ALA A 230 0.66 13.35 20.40
C ALA A 230 1.94 12.59 19.96
N ILE A 231 2.87 13.27 19.28
CA ILE A 231 4.15 12.67 18.86
C ILE A 231 4.98 12.27 20.10
N SER A 232 4.95 13.06 21.18
CA SER A 232 5.63 12.73 22.42
C SER A 232 5.00 11.51 23.11
N ALA A 233 3.67 11.41 23.12
CA ALA A 233 2.94 10.26 23.65
C ALA A 233 3.25 8.98 22.85
N ILE A 234 3.20 9.04 21.52
CA ILE A 234 3.59 7.92 20.64
C ILE A 234 5.05 7.50 20.88
N PHE A 235 5.97 8.45 21.05
CA PHE A 235 7.36 8.13 21.36
C PHE A 235 7.52 7.49 22.75
N LYS A 236 6.77 7.94 23.76
CA LYS A 236 6.76 7.32 25.08
C LYS A 236 6.27 5.86 25.00
N ALA A 237 5.20 5.61 24.26
CA ALA A 237 4.69 4.25 24.00
C ALA A 237 5.74 3.37 23.29
N TYR A 238 6.45 3.92 22.28
CA TYR A 238 7.58 3.23 21.61
C TYR A 238 8.69 2.86 22.61
N VAL A 239 9.05 3.75 23.53
CA VAL A 239 10.09 3.49 24.55
C VAL A 239 9.65 2.36 25.48
N ILE A 240 8.41 2.36 25.96
CA ILE A 240 7.86 1.28 26.76
C ILE A 240 7.96 -0.05 26.03
N LEU A 241 7.51 -0.11 24.77
CA LEU A 241 7.47 -1.32 23.94
C LEU A 241 8.86 -1.91 23.67
N TYR A 242 9.87 -1.07 23.44
CA TYR A 242 11.16 -1.52 22.89
C TYR A 242 12.36 -1.36 23.82
N LYS A 243 12.25 -0.58 24.92
CA LYS A 243 13.40 -0.24 25.77
C LYS A 243 13.26 -0.73 27.22
N HIS A 244 12.05 -1.13 27.63
CA HIS A 244 11.81 -1.58 29.01
C HIS A 244 11.94 -3.10 29.18
N HIS A 245 12.26 -3.87 28.13
CA HIS A 245 12.39 -5.33 28.18
C HIS A 245 11.16 -6.09 28.66
N LEU A 246 9.96 -5.52 28.41
CA LEU A 246 8.68 -6.08 28.79
C LEU A 246 8.19 -7.12 27.77
N THR A 247 7.30 -8.01 28.22
CA THR A 247 6.44 -8.78 27.31
C THR A 247 5.48 -7.83 26.55
N ILE A 248 4.80 -8.34 25.52
CA ILE A 248 3.81 -7.51 24.79
C ILE A 248 2.64 -7.16 25.73
N GLU A 249 2.20 -8.10 26.55
CA GLU A 249 1.11 -7.93 27.50
C GLU A 249 1.44 -6.87 28.54
N GLU A 250 2.61 -6.94 29.17
CA GLU A 250 3.07 -5.93 30.13
C GLU A 250 3.25 -4.55 29.48
N ALA A 251 3.71 -4.49 28.22
CA ALA A 251 3.83 -3.23 27.49
C ALA A 251 2.45 -2.63 27.20
N ILE A 252 1.45 -3.44 26.81
CA ILE A 252 0.07 -3.00 26.59
C ILE A 252 -0.48 -2.36 27.87
N GLU A 253 -0.36 -3.02 29.04
CA GLU A 253 -0.83 -2.51 30.33
C GLU A 253 -0.25 -1.12 30.66
N GLN A 254 1.01 -0.87 30.32
CA GLN A 254 1.66 0.43 30.54
C GLN A 254 1.33 1.47 29.44
N ILE A 255 0.97 1.05 28.23
CA ILE A 255 0.62 1.96 27.13
C ILE A 255 -0.86 2.37 27.17
N GLU A 256 -1.77 1.52 27.63
CA GLU A 256 -3.22 1.82 27.71
C GLU A 256 -3.55 3.14 28.43
N PRO A 257 -2.95 3.50 29.58
CA PRO A 257 -3.18 4.80 30.21
C PRO A 257 -2.78 5.99 29.30
N ILE A 258 -1.73 5.81 28.50
CA ILE A 258 -1.30 6.85 27.54
C ILE A 258 -2.31 6.96 26.39
N ALA A 259 -2.83 5.82 25.91
CA ALA A 259 -3.85 5.81 24.86
C ALA A 259 -5.18 6.42 25.33
N ALA A 260 -5.54 6.28 26.60
CA ALA A 260 -6.72 6.91 27.18
C ALA A 260 -6.61 8.45 27.23
N GLU A 261 -5.40 9.00 27.38
CA GLU A 261 -5.13 10.45 27.35
C GLU A 261 -4.91 10.97 25.92
N PHE A 262 -4.25 10.16 25.07
CA PHE A 262 -3.90 10.49 23.68
C PHE A 262 -4.46 9.43 22.72
N PRO A 263 -5.65 9.66 22.12
CA PRO A 263 -6.30 8.69 21.22
C PRO A 263 -5.42 8.25 20.04
N GLU A 264 -4.46 9.06 19.65
CA GLU A 264 -3.50 8.72 18.58
C GLU A 264 -2.61 7.52 18.95
N VAL A 265 -2.54 7.11 20.21
CA VAL A 265 -1.80 5.92 20.64
C VAL A 265 -2.65 4.64 20.56
N GLU A 266 -3.98 4.75 20.49
CA GLU A 266 -4.89 3.61 20.44
C GLU A 266 -4.60 2.62 19.29
N PRO A 267 -4.27 3.06 18.05
CA PRO A 267 -3.90 2.14 16.96
C PRO A 267 -2.74 1.21 17.33
N LEU A 268 -1.77 1.68 18.13
CA LEU A 268 -0.67 0.85 18.59
C LEU A 268 -1.15 -0.24 19.54
N VAL A 269 -1.98 0.10 20.53
CA VAL A 269 -2.55 -0.87 21.48
C VAL A 269 -3.37 -1.93 20.74
N LYS A 270 -4.26 -1.50 19.85
CA LYS A 270 -5.08 -2.41 19.04
C LYS A 270 -4.21 -3.37 18.23
N PHE A 271 -3.21 -2.84 17.53
CA PHE A 271 -2.29 -3.64 16.70
C PHE A 271 -1.57 -4.71 17.52
N LEU A 272 -1.07 -4.35 18.70
CA LEU A 272 -0.36 -5.27 19.61
C LEU A 272 -1.26 -6.39 20.12
N LYS A 273 -2.52 -6.11 20.45
CA LYS A 273 -3.52 -7.10 20.89
C LYS A 273 -3.87 -8.10 19.77
N GLU A 274 -3.80 -7.68 18.53
CA GLU A 274 -4.16 -8.48 17.35
C GLU A 274 -2.96 -9.20 16.70
N SER A 275 -1.72 -8.90 17.11
CA SER A 275 -0.52 -9.49 16.50
C SER A 275 -0.35 -10.94 16.93
N GLY A 276 -0.66 -11.86 16.01
CA GLY A 276 -0.50 -13.31 16.25
C GLY A 276 0.90 -13.85 15.92
N ARG A 277 1.69 -13.10 15.14
CA ARG A 277 3.00 -13.52 14.62
C ARG A 277 4.18 -12.96 15.43
N GLY A 278 3.92 -11.99 16.28
CA GLY A 278 4.92 -11.20 16.98
C GLY A 278 5.44 -10.03 16.12
N ILE A 279 6.09 -9.09 16.79
CA ILE A 279 6.59 -7.85 16.19
C ILE A 279 8.11 -7.87 16.01
N ILE A 280 8.64 -7.03 15.11
CA ILE A 280 10.10 -6.78 15.00
C ILE A 280 10.66 -6.33 16.36
N ARG A 281 11.88 -6.83 16.70
CA ARG A 281 12.59 -6.48 17.94
C ARG A 281 14.10 -6.32 17.72
#